data_07b7bfee6c52a0e069d845d956b2a09e
#
_entry.id   07b7bfee6c52a0e069d845d956b2a09e
#
_cell.length_a   1.000
_cell.length_b   1.000
_cell.length_c   1.000
_cell.angle_alpha   90.00
_cell.angle_beta   90.00
_cell.angle_gamma   90.00
#
_symmetry.space_group_name_H-M   'P 1'
#
loop_
_entity.id
_entity.type
_entity.pdbx_description
1 polymer ?
#
loop_
_entity_poly.entity_id
_entity_poly.type
_entity_poly.pdbx_seq_one_letter_code
_entity_poly.pdbx_strand_id
1 'polypeptide(L)'
;MTPLLRRSQLSRRHIALGAEFEQIGDTLLVSNYGSSEETAQAKNLALIDLSTLPRTGFKGAGTTTWAASQGVKIPQQPNLALLQKDQSLVVRLSHHELLVLSDVDALSTQIERLDGMAVGTQTYMLPRADSHCWMAVTGSQAAEMFSKVCGVDLRPHKFANNAVAQTSVAKASSIVIRHDLGTTHCFYV
;
A
#
# COMPACT_ATOMS: atom_id res chain seq x y z
N MET A 1 4.23 -26.35 -18.19
CA MET A 1 3.65 -25.01 -18.48
C MET A 1 4.35 -24.02 -17.57
N THR A 2 4.96 -22.98 -18.15
CA THR A 2 5.52 -21.89 -17.33
C THR A 2 4.37 -21.18 -16.60
N PRO A 3 4.42 -21.01 -15.28
CA PRO A 3 3.35 -20.34 -14.58
C PRO A 3 3.20 -18.90 -15.09
N LEU A 4 1.95 -18.45 -15.24
CA LEU A 4 1.67 -17.07 -15.61
C LEU A 4 2.06 -16.19 -14.43
N LEU A 5 3.07 -15.33 -14.64
CA LEU A 5 3.50 -14.38 -13.62
C LEU A 5 2.56 -13.16 -13.58
N ARG A 6 2.18 -12.78 -12.38
CA ARG A 6 1.42 -11.57 -12.12
C ARG A 6 2.25 -10.34 -12.43
N ARG A 7 1.65 -9.37 -13.12
CA ARG A 7 2.30 -8.12 -13.54
C ARG A 7 1.44 -6.93 -13.17
N SER A 8 2.08 -5.80 -12.93
CA SER A 8 1.39 -4.53 -12.79
C SER A 8 0.62 -4.15 -14.06
N GLN A 9 -0.47 -3.41 -13.88
CA GLN A 9 -1.22 -2.78 -14.97
C GLN A 9 -0.34 -1.84 -15.80
N LEU A 10 0.73 -1.30 -15.19
CA LEU A 10 1.70 -0.41 -15.84
C LEU A 10 2.88 -1.15 -16.49
N SER A 11 2.89 -2.49 -16.50
CA SER A 11 4.04 -3.28 -16.98
C SER A 11 4.55 -2.88 -18.38
N ARG A 12 3.63 -2.53 -19.31
CA ARG A 12 4.02 -2.06 -20.66
C ARG A 12 4.75 -0.72 -20.58
N ARG A 13 4.34 0.17 -19.67
CA ARG A 13 5.02 1.46 -19.45
C ARG A 13 6.40 1.25 -18.86
N HIS A 14 6.53 0.37 -17.88
CA HIS A 14 7.81 0.02 -17.27
C HIS A 14 8.80 -0.56 -18.32
N ILE A 15 8.33 -1.49 -19.14
CA ILE A 15 9.14 -2.05 -20.24
C ILE A 15 9.59 -0.93 -21.20
N ALA A 16 8.69 -0.05 -21.61
CA ALA A 16 9.01 1.06 -22.50
C ALA A 16 10.01 2.07 -21.91
N LEU A 17 10.11 2.13 -20.57
CA LEU A 17 11.07 2.95 -19.83
C LEU A 17 12.38 2.22 -19.54
N GLY A 18 12.55 0.97 -20.00
CA GLY A 18 13.76 0.19 -19.80
C GLY A 18 13.86 -0.44 -18.41
N ALA A 19 12.74 -0.69 -17.73
CA ALA A 19 12.76 -1.31 -16.42
C ALA A 19 13.33 -2.72 -16.44
N GLU A 20 14.14 -3.03 -15.46
CA GLU A 20 14.52 -4.40 -15.10
C GLU A 20 13.51 -4.97 -14.10
N PHE A 21 13.25 -6.26 -14.19
CA PHE A 21 12.26 -6.93 -13.37
C PHE A 21 12.89 -8.04 -12.54
N GLU A 22 12.44 -8.14 -11.30
CA GLU A 22 12.75 -9.25 -10.41
C GLU A 22 11.49 -10.08 -10.15
N GLN A 23 11.64 -11.40 -10.11
CA GLN A 23 10.57 -12.31 -9.77
C GLN A 23 10.58 -12.59 -8.27
N ILE A 24 9.46 -12.28 -7.59
CA ILE A 24 9.21 -12.64 -6.20
C ILE A 24 7.95 -13.51 -6.16
N GLY A 25 8.13 -14.79 -5.87
CA GLY A 25 7.02 -15.76 -5.93
C GLY A 25 6.43 -15.87 -7.34
N ASP A 26 5.14 -15.60 -7.48
CA ASP A 26 4.40 -15.59 -8.75
C ASP A 26 4.30 -14.18 -9.38
N THR A 27 5.03 -13.22 -8.86
CA THR A 27 4.92 -11.79 -9.17
C THR A 27 6.19 -11.25 -9.81
N LEU A 28 6.05 -10.36 -10.80
CA LEU A 28 7.14 -9.54 -11.34
C LEU A 28 7.06 -8.12 -10.80
N LEU A 29 8.10 -7.72 -10.08
CA LEU A 29 8.32 -6.35 -9.60
C LEU A 29 9.36 -5.64 -10.45
N VAL A 30 9.24 -4.32 -10.59
CA VAL A 30 10.33 -3.50 -11.15
C VAL A 30 11.42 -3.40 -10.09
N SER A 31 12.62 -3.84 -10.40
CA SER A 31 13.78 -3.74 -9.52
C SER A 31 14.52 -2.41 -9.68
N ASN A 32 14.72 -1.97 -10.92
CA ASN A 32 15.41 -0.70 -11.23
C ASN A 32 15.18 -0.31 -12.71
N TYR A 33 15.67 0.87 -13.09
CA TYR A 33 15.70 1.37 -14.47
C TYR A 33 17.14 1.59 -14.96
N GLY A 34 18.12 1.02 -14.26
CA GLY A 34 19.54 1.09 -14.64
C GLY A 34 20.23 2.42 -14.34
N SER A 35 19.61 3.32 -13.55
CA SER A 35 20.22 4.59 -13.17
C SER A 35 20.83 4.53 -11.76
N SER A 36 22.07 4.98 -11.62
CA SER A 36 22.71 5.14 -10.31
C SER A 36 22.06 6.22 -9.43
N GLU A 37 21.23 7.08 -10.01
CA GLU A 37 20.56 8.20 -9.33
C GLU A 37 19.23 7.84 -8.68
N GLU A 38 18.71 6.62 -8.88
CA GLU A 38 17.36 6.22 -8.43
C GLU A 38 17.17 6.39 -6.92
N THR A 39 18.18 6.01 -6.13
CA THR A 39 18.12 6.18 -4.67
C THR A 39 18.08 7.66 -4.25
N ALA A 40 18.83 8.51 -4.94
CA ALA A 40 18.80 9.96 -4.69
C ALA A 40 17.47 10.57 -5.11
N GLN A 41 16.92 10.14 -6.26
CA GLN A 41 15.60 10.55 -6.73
C GLN A 41 14.51 10.12 -5.77
N ALA A 42 14.55 8.89 -5.21
CA ALA A 42 13.58 8.42 -4.23
C ALA A 42 13.54 9.25 -2.95
N LYS A 43 14.68 9.86 -2.56
CA LYS A 43 14.75 10.81 -1.43
C LYS A 43 14.22 12.20 -1.77
N ASN A 44 14.20 12.57 -3.05
CA ASN A 44 13.73 13.87 -3.52
C ASN A 44 12.27 13.81 -3.99
N LEU A 45 11.99 13.05 -5.06
CA LEU A 45 10.66 12.76 -5.57
C LEU A 45 10.70 11.55 -6.48
N ALA A 46 9.99 10.49 -6.11
CA ALA A 46 9.81 9.34 -6.98
C ALA A 46 8.39 8.77 -6.88
N LEU A 47 7.97 8.08 -7.96
CA LEU A 47 6.76 7.27 -8.01
C LEU A 47 7.19 5.81 -8.22
N ILE A 48 6.79 4.94 -7.30
CA ILE A 48 7.15 3.52 -7.27
C ILE A 48 5.87 2.70 -7.41
N ASP A 49 5.86 1.72 -8.29
CA ASP A 49 4.72 0.83 -8.50
C ASP A 49 4.83 -0.41 -7.60
N LEU A 50 3.93 -0.51 -6.64
CA LEU A 50 3.80 -1.61 -5.70
C LEU A 50 2.56 -2.49 -6.01
N SER A 51 1.91 -2.29 -7.17
CA SER A 51 0.60 -2.88 -7.49
C SER A 51 0.58 -4.40 -7.48
N THR A 52 1.71 -5.05 -7.60
CA THR A 52 1.81 -6.52 -7.57
C THR A 52 2.05 -7.10 -6.18
N LEU A 53 2.38 -6.26 -5.18
CA LEU A 53 2.55 -6.72 -3.81
C LEU A 53 1.23 -7.22 -3.19
N PRO A 54 1.29 -8.22 -2.30
CA PRO A 54 0.11 -8.77 -1.64
C PRO A 54 -0.65 -7.72 -0.83
N ARG A 55 -1.98 -7.78 -0.91
CA ARG A 55 -2.89 -6.98 -0.08
C ARG A 55 -4.27 -7.62 -0.03
N THR A 56 -4.93 -7.44 1.10
CA THR A 56 -6.29 -7.93 1.33
C THR A 56 -7.12 -6.91 2.09
N GLY A 57 -8.39 -7.16 2.26
CA GLY A 57 -9.29 -6.31 3.03
C GLY A 57 -10.46 -7.07 3.60
N PHE A 58 -11.09 -6.47 4.61
CA PHE A 58 -12.25 -7.05 5.28
C PHE A 58 -13.25 -5.97 5.62
N LYS A 59 -14.55 -6.28 5.50
CA LYS A 59 -15.63 -5.35 5.80
C LYS A 59 -16.76 -6.04 6.55
N GLY A 60 -17.45 -5.30 7.40
CA GLY A 60 -18.61 -5.76 8.15
C GLY A 60 -18.52 -5.42 9.64
N ALA A 61 -19.65 -5.46 10.34
CA ALA A 61 -19.73 -5.04 11.74
C ALA A 61 -18.82 -5.88 12.68
N GLY A 62 -18.54 -7.14 12.32
CA GLY A 62 -17.67 -8.05 13.07
C GLY A 62 -16.18 -7.92 12.74
N THR A 63 -15.81 -7.15 11.71
CA THR A 63 -14.46 -7.17 11.12
C THR A 63 -13.35 -6.87 12.13
N THR A 64 -13.47 -5.79 12.90
CA THR A 64 -12.42 -5.39 13.85
C THR A 64 -12.27 -6.41 15.00
N THR A 65 -13.39 -6.94 15.50
CA THR A 65 -13.38 -7.97 16.55
C THR A 65 -12.77 -9.27 16.05
N TRP A 66 -13.18 -9.71 14.86
CA TRP A 66 -12.62 -10.91 14.24
C TRP A 66 -11.11 -10.74 13.99
N ALA A 67 -10.68 -9.67 13.34
CA ALA A 67 -9.27 -9.45 13.06
C ALA A 67 -8.42 -9.37 14.34
N ALA A 68 -8.92 -8.72 15.39
CA ALA A 68 -8.25 -8.68 16.68
C ALA A 68 -8.11 -10.07 17.31
N SER A 69 -9.14 -10.94 17.21
CA SER A 69 -9.06 -12.32 17.68
C SER A 69 -8.05 -13.18 16.90
N GLN A 70 -7.71 -12.77 15.67
CA GLN A 70 -6.63 -13.35 14.87
C GLN A 70 -5.24 -12.74 15.19
N GLY A 71 -5.13 -11.94 16.25
CA GLY A 71 -3.86 -11.34 16.68
C GLY A 71 -3.45 -10.09 15.88
N VAL A 72 -4.32 -9.56 15.02
CA VAL A 72 -4.07 -8.32 14.30
C VAL A 72 -4.24 -7.13 15.23
N LYS A 73 -3.25 -6.26 15.31
CA LYS A 73 -3.37 -4.98 16.03
C LYS A 73 -4.15 -3.99 15.18
N ILE A 74 -5.27 -3.53 15.70
CA ILE A 74 -6.18 -2.63 14.99
C ILE A 74 -5.90 -1.17 15.39
N PRO A 75 -5.78 -0.22 14.42
CA PRO A 75 -5.73 1.20 14.74
C PRO A 75 -6.95 1.63 15.56
N GLN A 76 -6.75 2.48 16.55
CA GLN A 76 -7.82 2.89 17.51
C GLN A 76 -8.98 3.60 16.81
N GLN A 77 -8.70 4.38 15.77
CA GLN A 77 -9.69 5.20 15.07
C GLN A 77 -9.63 4.94 13.56
N PRO A 78 -10.73 5.15 12.81
CA PRO A 78 -10.71 5.22 11.36
C PRO A 78 -9.72 6.27 10.85
N ASN A 79 -9.28 6.08 9.62
CA ASN A 79 -8.29 6.90 8.94
C ASN A 79 -6.92 6.92 9.64
N LEU A 80 -6.56 5.80 10.25
CA LEU A 80 -5.22 5.54 10.78
C LEU A 80 -4.69 4.21 10.26
N ALA A 81 -3.38 4.11 10.13
CA ALA A 81 -2.63 2.89 9.85
C ALA A 81 -1.80 2.47 11.06
N LEU A 82 -1.48 1.18 11.16
CA LEU A 82 -0.67 0.63 12.23
C LEU A 82 0.23 -0.48 11.70
N LEU A 83 1.54 -0.28 11.84
CA LEU A 83 2.54 -1.27 11.48
C LEU A 83 2.46 -2.49 12.40
N GLN A 84 2.46 -3.67 11.83
CA GLN A 84 2.44 -4.94 12.54
C GLN A 84 3.87 -5.45 12.81
N LYS A 85 3.99 -6.53 13.58
CA LYS A 85 5.31 -7.12 13.89
C LYS A 85 6.00 -7.72 12.67
N ASP A 86 5.24 -8.23 11.72
CA ASP A 86 5.71 -8.80 10.46
C ASP A 86 5.87 -7.75 9.35
N GLN A 87 5.90 -6.47 9.71
CA GLN A 87 6.02 -5.31 8.83
C GLN A 87 4.82 -5.08 7.89
N SER A 88 3.76 -5.89 7.94
CA SER A 88 2.52 -5.55 7.25
C SER A 88 1.88 -4.29 7.85
N LEU A 89 1.12 -3.55 7.04
CA LEU A 89 0.46 -2.32 7.45
C LEU A 89 -1.06 -2.53 7.48
N VAL A 90 -1.65 -2.44 8.67
CA VAL A 90 -3.10 -2.51 8.84
C VAL A 90 -3.67 -1.10 8.83
N VAL A 91 -4.58 -0.85 7.92
CA VAL A 91 -5.23 0.44 7.68
C VAL A 91 -6.69 0.33 8.07
N ARG A 92 -7.15 1.14 9.02
CA ARG A 92 -8.56 1.22 9.39
C ARG A 92 -9.25 2.30 8.58
N LEU A 93 -9.99 1.90 7.53
CA LEU A 93 -10.68 2.84 6.63
C LEU A 93 -11.98 3.37 7.23
N SER A 94 -12.69 2.53 7.98
CA SER A 94 -13.90 2.92 8.70
C SER A 94 -14.02 2.14 10.01
N HIS A 95 -15.12 2.31 10.74
CA HIS A 95 -15.41 1.48 11.92
C HIS A 95 -15.52 -0.01 11.57
N HIS A 96 -15.86 -0.33 10.33
CA HIS A 96 -16.20 -1.66 9.85
C HIS A 96 -15.39 -2.11 8.65
N GLU A 97 -14.27 -1.44 8.33
CA GLU A 97 -13.47 -1.77 7.16
C GLU A 97 -11.97 -1.66 7.43
N LEU A 98 -11.26 -2.72 7.11
CA LEU A 98 -9.81 -2.83 7.18
C LEU A 98 -9.21 -3.11 5.80
N LEU A 99 -8.09 -2.48 5.51
CA LEU A 99 -7.19 -2.80 4.42
C LEU A 99 -5.87 -3.27 5.04
N VAL A 100 -5.29 -4.34 4.52
CA VAL A 100 -4.00 -4.89 4.96
C VAL A 100 -3.06 -4.90 3.77
N LEU A 101 -1.94 -4.22 3.89
CA LEU A 101 -0.87 -4.14 2.90
C LEU A 101 0.33 -4.96 3.39
N SER A 102 0.99 -5.68 2.48
CA SER A 102 2.28 -6.30 2.83
C SER A 102 3.35 -5.22 3.06
N ASP A 103 4.50 -5.64 3.56
CA ASP A 103 5.73 -4.86 3.49
C ASP A 103 6.21 -4.73 2.03
N VAL A 104 7.13 -3.80 1.81
CA VAL A 104 7.68 -3.52 0.46
C VAL A 104 8.62 -4.63 -0.03
N ASP A 105 9.15 -5.45 0.89
CA ASP A 105 10.04 -6.58 0.57
C ASP A 105 9.25 -7.89 0.36
N ALA A 106 7.91 -7.84 0.46
CA ALA A 106 6.99 -8.98 0.31
C ALA A 106 7.29 -10.16 1.26
N LEU A 107 7.85 -9.89 2.44
CA LEU A 107 8.22 -10.90 3.44
C LEU A 107 7.08 -11.17 4.45
N SER A 108 6.09 -10.28 4.52
CA SER A 108 4.95 -10.42 5.41
C SER A 108 4.09 -11.62 5.03
N THR A 109 3.78 -12.46 6.00
CA THR A 109 2.90 -13.63 5.86
C THR A 109 1.48 -13.39 6.35
N GLN A 110 1.20 -12.21 6.91
CA GLN A 110 -0.10 -11.93 7.53
C GLN A 110 -1.25 -11.99 6.53
N ILE A 111 -1.04 -11.52 5.30
CA ILE A 111 -2.08 -11.50 4.27
C ILE A 111 -2.47 -12.92 3.89
N GLU A 112 -1.49 -13.76 3.53
CA GLU A 112 -1.74 -15.17 3.21
C GLU A 112 -2.45 -15.89 4.35
N ARG A 113 -1.99 -15.67 5.59
CA ARG A 113 -2.59 -16.23 6.79
C ARG A 113 -4.05 -15.79 6.95
N LEU A 114 -4.36 -14.50 6.79
CA LEU A 114 -5.72 -13.98 6.96
C LEU A 114 -6.66 -14.44 5.83
N ASP A 115 -6.17 -14.51 4.59
CA ASP A 115 -6.95 -14.97 3.43
C ASP A 115 -7.26 -16.44 3.48
N GLY A 116 -6.41 -17.25 4.15
CA GLY A 116 -6.64 -18.67 4.39
C GLY A 116 -7.59 -18.98 5.56
N MET A 117 -8.00 -17.98 6.34
CA MET A 117 -8.86 -18.19 7.51
C MET A 117 -10.35 -18.06 7.19
N ALA A 118 -11.15 -18.81 7.92
CA ALA A 118 -12.59 -18.59 7.94
C ALA A 118 -12.90 -17.25 8.59
N VAL A 119 -13.66 -16.43 7.90
CA VAL A 119 -14.09 -15.13 8.42
C VAL A 119 -15.15 -15.30 9.52
N GLY A 120 -15.13 -14.39 10.49
CA GLY A 120 -16.12 -14.37 11.58
C GLY A 120 -17.50 -13.90 11.14
N THR A 121 -18.46 -14.01 12.06
CA THR A 121 -19.82 -13.51 11.84
C THR A 121 -19.80 -12.03 11.49
N GLN A 122 -20.62 -11.63 10.51
CA GLN A 122 -20.70 -10.25 9.99
C GLN A 122 -19.34 -9.70 9.53
N THR A 123 -18.48 -10.57 9.02
CA THR A 123 -17.19 -10.22 8.43
C THR A 123 -17.12 -10.76 7.01
N TYR A 124 -16.75 -9.94 6.06
CA TYR A 124 -16.67 -10.29 4.65
C TYR A 124 -15.30 -9.93 4.12
N MET A 125 -14.67 -10.88 3.43
CA MET A 125 -13.41 -10.62 2.73
C MET A 125 -13.66 -9.72 1.53
N LEU A 126 -12.80 -8.75 1.34
CA LEU A 126 -12.73 -7.89 0.17
C LEU A 126 -11.42 -8.17 -0.57
N PRO A 127 -11.45 -8.93 -1.68
CA PRO A 127 -10.26 -9.14 -2.48
C PRO A 127 -9.69 -7.79 -2.95
N ARG A 128 -8.45 -7.49 -2.55
CA ARG A 128 -7.80 -6.21 -2.86
C ARG A 128 -6.66 -6.33 -3.85
N ALA A 129 -6.22 -7.54 -4.14
CA ALA A 129 -5.06 -7.80 -4.97
C ALA A 129 -5.11 -7.07 -6.32
N ASP A 130 -6.27 -7.06 -7.00
CA ASP A 130 -6.43 -6.48 -8.34
C ASP A 130 -7.49 -5.36 -8.39
N SER A 131 -7.99 -4.92 -7.22
CA SER A 131 -9.07 -3.91 -7.17
C SER A 131 -8.59 -2.48 -7.45
N HIS A 132 -7.32 -2.18 -7.17
CA HIS A 132 -6.72 -0.84 -7.31
C HIS A 132 -5.26 -1.00 -7.69
N CYS A 133 -4.65 0.02 -8.29
CA CYS A 133 -3.19 0.14 -8.26
C CYS A 133 -2.73 0.50 -6.84
N TRP A 134 -1.49 0.16 -6.51
CA TRP A 134 -0.86 0.60 -5.28
C TRP A 134 0.48 1.24 -5.65
N MET A 135 0.56 2.55 -5.43
CA MET A 135 1.74 3.35 -5.74
C MET A 135 2.34 3.88 -4.44
N ALA A 136 3.65 4.05 -4.42
CA ALA A 136 4.33 4.84 -3.40
C ALA A 136 4.87 6.12 -4.04
N VAL A 137 4.56 7.28 -3.44
CA VAL A 137 5.19 8.55 -3.75
C VAL A 137 6.15 8.88 -2.62
N THR A 138 7.43 9.03 -2.93
CA THR A 138 8.48 9.22 -1.92
C THR A 138 9.21 10.53 -2.09
N GLY A 139 9.85 10.97 -1.01
CA GLY A 139 10.82 12.07 -1.00
C GLY A 139 10.32 13.38 -0.43
N SER A 140 11.25 14.32 -0.30
CA SER A 140 11.03 15.61 0.35
C SER A 140 10.03 16.50 -0.39
N GLN A 141 9.89 16.34 -1.71
CA GLN A 141 8.95 17.11 -2.54
C GLN A 141 7.58 16.43 -2.71
N ALA A 142 7.35 15.26 -2.12
CA ALA A 142 6.10 14.53 -2.29
C ALA A 142 4.87 15.34 -1.87
N ALA A 143 4.91 16.00 -0.71
CA ALA A 143 3.78 16.82 -0.24
C ALA A 143 3.51 18.04 -1.16
N GLU A 144 4.55 18.65 -1.75
CA GLU A 144 4.40 19.73 -2.72
C GLU A 144 3.78 19.22 -4.03
N MET A 145 4.20 18.07 -4.51
CA MET A 145 3.60 17.42 -5.67
C MET A 145 2.11 17.17 -5.44
N PHE A 146 1.74 16.62 -4.28
CA PHE A 146 0.34 16.36 -3.94
C PHE A 146 -0.50 17.64 -3.86
N SER A 147 0.06 18.79 -3.48
CA SER A 147 -0.69 20.04 -3.44
C SER A 147 -1.26 20.47 -4.80
N LYS A 148 -0.72 19.93 -5.91
CA LYS A 148 -1.17 20.19 -7.28
C LYS A 148 -2.27 19.24 -7.75
N VAL A 149 -2.44 18.09 -7.10
CA VAL A 149 -3.33 17.01 -7.59
C VAL A 149 -4.26 16.43 -6.51
N CYS A 150 -4.15 16.86 -5.26
CA CYS A 150 -4.94 16.39 -4.12
C CYS A 150 -5.47 17.57 -3.31
N GLY A 151 -6.75 17.54 -2.93
CA GLY A 151 -7.37 18.60 -2.11
C GLY A 151 -7.03 18.51 -0.61
N VAL A 152 -6.40 17.43 -0.16
CA VAL A 152 -5.98 17.25 1.25
C VAL A 152 -4.58 17.82 1.44
N ASP A 153 -4.37 18.56 2.51
CA ASP A 153 -3.05 19.06 2.89
C ASP A 153 -2.20 17.91 3.48
N LEU A 154 -1.31 17.37 2.67
CA LEU A 154 -0.45 16.23 3.03
C LEU A 154 0.91 16.67 3.59
N ARG A 155 1.10 17.95 3.91
CA ARG A 155 2.35 18.43 4.52
C ARG A 155 2.56 17.76 5.89
N PRO A 156 3.81 17.45 6.28
CA PRO A 156 4.11 16.65 7.49
C PRO A 156 3.51 17.18 8.79
N HIS A 157 3.36 18.50 8.93
CA HIS A 157 2.79 19.12 10.13
C HIS A 157 1.24 19.08 10.16
N LYS A 158 0.57 18.72 9.06
CA LYS A 158 -0.89 18.58 8.96
C LYS A 158 -1.32 17.12 8.80
N PHE A 159 -0.50 16.30 8.15
CA PHE A 159 -0.79 14.90 7.89
C PHE A 159 0.30 14.05 8.55
N ALA A 160 0.02 13.57 9.75
CA ALA A 160 0.98 12.82 10.57
C ALA A 160 1.36 11.48 9.92
N ASN A 161 2.51 10.92 10.32
CA ASN A 161 2.86 9.56 9.93
C ASN A 161 1.78 8.57 10.37
N ASN A 162 1.43 7.62 9.52
CA ASN A 162 0.33 6.66 9.66
C ASN A 162 -1.09 7.29 9.60
N ALA A 163 -1.23 8.56 9.25
CA ALA A 163 -2.52 9.14 8.90
C ALA A 163 -2.99 8.64 7.52
N VAL A 164 -4.31 8.56 7.36
CA VAL A 164 -4.97 8.09 6.14
C VAL A 164 -6.00 9.12 5.68
N ALA A 165 -6.06 9.38 4.39
CA ALA A 165 -7.10 10.19 3.77
C ALA A 165 -7.77 9.40 2.65
N GLN A 166 -9.10 9.31 2.70
CA GLN A 166 -9.91 8.81 1.61
C GLN A 166 -10.37 10.02 0.79
N THR A 167 -9.79 10.19 -0.39
CA THR A 167 -9.89 11.43 -1.15
C THR A 167 -9.81 11.17 -2.66
N SER A 168 -9.52 12.20 -3.45
CA SER A 168 -9.14 12.02 -4.83
C SER A 168 -7.74 12.57 -5.09
N VAL A 169 -6.95 11.84 -5.87
CA VAL A 169 -5.64 12.24 -6.36
C VAL A 169 -5.69 12.22 -7.88
N ALA A 170 -5.31 13.32 -8.53
CA ALA A 170 -5.38 13.47 -9.99
C ALA A 170 -6.74 13.07 -10.58
N LYS A 171 -7.84 13.40 -9.88
CA LYS A 171 -9.26 13.08 -10.22
C LYS A 171 -9.63 11.60 -10.08
N ALA A 172 -8.73 10.73 -9.60
CA ALA A 172 -9.03 9.33 -9.29
C ALA A 172 -9.38 9.19 -7.80
N SER A 173 -10.40 8.38 -7.48
CA SER A 173 -10.71 8.02 -6.09
C SER A 173 -9.53 7.26 -5.49
N SER A 174 -9.03 7.71 -4.35
CA SER A 174 -7.78 7.23 -3.77
C SER A 174 -7.84 7.12 -2.26
N ILE A 175 -7.04 6.20 -1.73
CA ILE A 175 -6.71 6.10 -0.31
C ILE A 175 -5.25 6.53 -0.19
N VAL A 176 -5.00 7.67 0.45
CA VAL A 176 -3.63 8.15 0.70
C VAL A 176 -3.23 7.79 2.12
N ILE A 177 -2.14 7.07 2.27
CA ILE A 177 -1.61 6.64 3.57
C ILE A 177 -0.20 7.20 3.68
N ARG A 178 0.08 8.03 4.68
CA ARG A 178 1.46 8.39 4.97
C ARG A 178 2.12 7.29 5.79
N HIS A 179 3.21 6.73 5.29
CA HIS A 179 4.00 5.73 5.99
C HIS A 179 5.48 5.93 5.67
N ASP A 180 6.13 6.79 6.47
CA ASP A 180 7.51 7.20 6.24
C ASP A 180 8.48 6.00 6.36
N LEU A 181 9.42 5.88 5.43
CA LEU A 181 10.45 4.86 5.39
C LEU A 181 11.74 5.44 5.98
N GLY A 182 11.97 5.19 7.25
CA GLY A 182 13.06 5.83 7.99
C GLY A 182 12.89 7.34 8.01
N THR A 183 13.82 8.08 7.39
CA THR A 183 13.77 9.55 7.28
C THR A 183 13.13 10.04 5.98
N THR A 184 12.74 9.15 5.08
CA THR A 184 12.16 9.50 3.78
C THR A 184 10.64 9.52 3.89
N HIS A 185 10.03 10.65 3.53
CA HIS A 185 8.57 10.72 3.44
C HIS A 185 8.06 9.77 2.38
N CYS A 186 7.04 8.99 2.71
CA CYS A 186 6.41 8.04 1.82
C CYS A 186 4.90 8.10 1.96
N PHE A 187 4.22 8.17 0.82
CA PHE A 187 2.76 8.16 0.73
C PHE A 187 2.33 7.01 -0.19
N TYR A 188 1.63 6.03 0.36
CA TYR A 188 0.93 5.03 -0.44
C TYR A 188 -0.38 5.61 -0.97
N VAL A 189 -0.65 5.31 -2.24
CA VAL A 189 -1.84 5.80 -2.96
C VAL A 189 -2.51 4.66 -3.71
#